data_b095d4f4d099d6c325ce9b99039a6e89
#
_entry.id   b095d4f4d099d6c325ce9b99039a6e89
#
_cell.length_a   1.000
_cell.length_b   1.000
_cell.length_c   1.000
_cell.angle_alpha   90.00
_cell.angle_beta   90.00
_cell.angle_gamma   90.00
#
_symmetry.space_group_name_H-M   'P 1'
#
loop_
_entity.id
_entity.type
_entity.pdbx_description
1 polymer ?
#
loop_
_entity_poly.entity_id
_entity_poly.type
_entity_poly.pdbx_seq_one_letter_code
_entity_poly.pdbx_strand_id
1 'polypeptide(L)'
;MQHSHTALNTSRFQRIKQMTETHTSASHLDAIASAMPDPIFVMGQDGTYLDIVGGQERSLYADGSGLIGKTYHDVLPEQMAQRFLNVVQNAIKDNRLQEIEYQLADEEVDGIEGSTKGGQWYEARVYPVKEGTYDQPAAIWLAINITSRKHMEEQLEHLSSNDPLTNLYNRDFFLDIVNEEINKSKMNNQPLSLFKINLDCFKRITDRYGHEMGDTAILTAAHAIKNVVKDLGMVGRLSCDQFMVVLPEVKAVDAFRIAKLAQETICSQKIKLDDGEITHLTSHAGVTELRKPEEDSQTLFSRVNEAISGIEGKKDITNIM
;
A
#
# COMPACT_ATOMS: atom_id res chain seq x y z
N MET A 1 33.21 63.07 -40.74
CA MET A 1 33.34 62.53 -39.33
C MET A 1 31.97 62.28 -38.62
N GLN A 2 30.86 62.05 -39.35
CA GLN A 2 29.53 61.92 -38.70
C GLN A 2 28.96 60.48 -38.72
N HIS A 3 29.63 59.48 -39.41
CA HIS A 3 29.10 58.11 -39.51
C HIS A 3 29.60 57.15 -38.41
N SER A 4 30.60 57.52 -37.59
CA SER A 4 31.18 56.63 -36.54
C SER A 4 30.43 56.66 -35.23
N HIS A 5 29.67 57.72 -34.91
CA HIS A 5 28.95 57.86 -33.64
C HIS A 5 27.60 57.10 -33.60
N THR A 6 26.97 56.88 -34.73
CA THR A 6 25.67 56.23 -34.82
C THR A 6 25.79 54.70 -34.64
N ALA A 7 26.83 54.09 -35.19
CA ALA A 7 27.06 52.63 -35.07
C ALA A 7 27.43 52.19 -33.67
N LEU A 8 28.20 52.99 -32.92
CA LEU A 8 28.56 52.71 -31.55
C LEU A 8 27.37 52.80 -30.58
N ASN A 9 26.45 53.75 -30.81
CA ASN A 9 25.24 53.86 -29.97
C ASN A 9 24.25 52.70 -30.20
N THR A 10 24.10 52.22 -31.44
CA THR A 10 23.19 51.11 -31.75
C THR A 10 23.68 49.80 -31.11
N SER A 11 24.99 49.55 -31.11
CA SER A 11 25.56 48.35 -30.50
C SER A 11 25.45 48.38 -28.97
N ARG A 12 25.56 49.57 -28.37
CA ARG A 12 25.44 49.78 -26.93
C ARG A 12 23.97 49.61 -26.46
N PHE A 13 23.00 50.12 -27.22
CA PHE A 13 21.57 49.93 -27.02
C PHE A 13 21.15 48.49 -27.17
N GLN A 14 21.66 47.77 -28.14
CA GLN A 14 21.38 46.32 -28.32
C GLN A 14 21.97 45.48 -27.16
N ARG A 15 23.18 45.80 -26.68
CA ARG A 15 23.76 45.13 -25.53
C ARG A 15 22.95 45.42 -24.26
N ILE A 16 22.52 46.67 -24.00
CA ILE A 16 21.70 47.03 -22.87
C ILE A 16 20.35 46.31 -22.95
N LYS A 17 19.70 46.24 -24.10
CA LYS A 17 18.44 45.54 -24.30
C LYS A 17 18.58 44.03 -24.08
N GLN A 18 19.66 43.42 -24.57
CA GLN A 18 19.98 42.01 -24.31
C GLN A 18 20.25 41.74 -22.82
N MET A 19 21.01 42.63 -22.11
CA MET A 19 21.25 42.51 -20.69
C MET A 19 19.97 42.70 -19.88
N THR A 20 19.05 43.58 -20.27
CA THR A 20 17.79 43.80 -19.58
C THR A 20 16.85 42.61 -19.82
N GLU A 21 16.78 42.08 -21.06
CA GLU A 21 15.98 40.92 -21.39
C GLU A 21 16.50 39.65 -20.67
N THR A 22 17.81 39.44 -20.54
CA THR A 22 18.40 38.33 -19.77
C THR A 22 18.17 38.46 -18.28
N HIS A 23 18.29 39.69 -17.71
CA HIS A 23 18.00 39.93 -16.30
C HIS A 23 16.51 39.73 -15.95
N THR A 24 15.60 40.17 -16.84
CA THR A 24 14.17 39.99 -16.64
C THR A 24 13.81 38.50 -16.73
N SER A 25 14.42 37.75 -17.67
CA SER A 25 14.20 36.31 -17.84
C SER A 25 14.74 35.52 -16.65
N ALA A 26 15.92 35.84 -16.14
CA ALA A 26 16.50 35.20 -14.96
C ALA A 26 15.65 35.45 -13.69
N SER A 27 15.20 36.67 -13.47
CA SER A 27 14.33 36.98 -12.32
C SER A 27 12.97 36.29 -12.37
N HIS A 28 12.41 36.05 -13.56
CA HIS A 28 11.17 35.29 -13.71
C HIS A 28 11.39 33.80 -13.44
N LEU A 29 12.48 33.23 -13.89
CA LEU A 29 12.83 31.83 -13.61
C LEU A 29 13.08 31.60 -12.12
N ASP A 30 13.78 32.53 -11.45
CA ASP A 30 14.00 32.47 -10.00
C ASP A 30 12.67 32.57 -9.23
N ALA A 31 11.76 33.42 -9.66
CA ALA A 31 10.45 33.56 -9.04
C ALA A 31 9.59 32.29 -9.22
N ILE A 32 9.62 31.67 -10.41
CA ILE A 32 8.92 30.41 -10.68
C ILE A 32 9.53 29.30 -9.83
N ALA A 33 10.84 29.17 -9.86
CA ALA A 33 11.54 28.14 -9.13
C ALA A 33 11.35 28.27 -7.60
N SER A 34 11.36 29.50 -7.08
CA SER A 34 11.09 29.78 -5.67
C SER A 34 9.64 29.51 -5.26
N ALA A 35 8.69 29.55 -6.20
CA ALA A 35 7.28 29.25 -5.92
C ALA A 35 6.96 27.75 -6.00
N MET A 36 7.89 26.90 -6.43
CA MET A 36 7.67 25.45 -6.48
C MET A 36 7.68 24.86 -5.07
N PRO A 37 6.63 24.11 -4.67
CA PRO A 37 6.58 23.46 -3.36
C PRO A 37 7.61 22.35 -3.25
N ASP A 38 7.80 21.57 -4.32
CA ASP A 38 8.69 20.42 -4.37
C ASP A 38 10.15 20.86 -4.64
N PRO A 39 11.12 20.23 -3.97
CA PRO A 39 12.54 20.55 -4.20
C PRO A 39 13.01 19.97 -5.54
N ILE A 40 13.83 20.76 -6.21
CA ILE A 40 14.53 20.39 -7.42
C ILE A 40 16.02 20.36 -7.11
N PHE A 41 16.65 19.21 -7.29
CA PHE A 41 18.08 19.03 -7.15
C PHE A 41 18.74 18.95 -8.52
N VAL A 42 19.90 19.57 -8.67
CA VAL A 42 20.77 19.35 -9.82
C VAL A 42 21.87 18.41 -9.38
N MET A 43 21.92 17.25 -10.01
CA MET A 43 22.84 16.16 -9.66
C MET A 43 23.89 15.96 -10.71
N GLY A 44 25.16 15.95 -10.32
CA GLY A 44 26.25 15.57 -11.18
C GLY A 44 26.23 14.06 -11.50
N GLN A 45 26.92 13.68 -12.58
CA GLN A 45 27.05 12.29 -12.98
C GLN A 45 27.70 11.40 -11.91
N ASP A 46 28.51 11.98 -11.03
CA ASP A 46 29.13 11.34 -9.87
C ASP A 46 28.24 11.27 -8.63
N GLY A 47 27.01 11.82 -8.70
CA GLY A 47 26.07 11.88 -7.61
C GLY A 47 26.23 13.08 -6.68
N THR A 48 27.03 14.07 -7.06
CA THR A 48 27.21 15.31 -6.29
C THR A 48 26.01 16.22 -6.45
N TYR A 49 25.49 16.80 -5.36
CA TYR A 49 24.50 17.86 -5.35
C TYR A 49 25.16 19.16 -5.84
N LEU A 50 24.84 19.57 -7.08
CA LEU A 50 25.41 20.76 -7.72
C LEU A 50 24.61 22.02 -7.40
N ASP A 51 23.29 21.91 -7.33
CA ASP A 51 22.38 23.01 -7.04
C ASP A 51 21.06 22.51 -6.48
N ILE A 52 20.33 23.38 -5.76
CA ILE A 52 19.03 23.09 -5.16
C ILE A 52 18.12 24.29 -5.35
N VAL A 53 16.92 24.04 -5.93
CA VAL A 53 15.96 25.09 -6.26
C VAL A 53 14.57 24.67 -5.79
N GLY A 54 13.74 25.62 -5.35
CA GLY A 54 12.37 25.33 -4.88
C GLY A 54 12.30 24.77 -3.47
N GLY A 55 11.23 24.05 -3.14
CA GLY A 55 11.06 23.40 -1.85
C GLY A 55 10.71 24.35 -0.70
N GLN A 56 9.84 25.34 -0.91
CA GLN A 56 9.45 26.28 0.16
C GLN A 56 8.57 25.65 1.25
N GLU A 57 7.77 24.66 0.91
CA GLU A 57 7.06 23.82 1.89
C GLU A 57 7.96 22.65 2.29
N ARG A 58 8.97 22.95 3.07
CA ARG A 58 10.03 22.03 3.50
C ARG A 58 9.59 21.11 4.62
N SER A 59 8.61 20.29 4.38
CA SER A 59 8.15 19.32 5.38
C SER A 59 9.14 18.16 5.62
N LEU A 60 10.23 18.05 4.84
CA LEU A 60 11.19 16.95 4.94
C LEU A 60 12.66 17.26 4.79
N TYR A 61 13.00 18.33 4.13
CA TYR A 61 14.38 18.74 4.03
C TYR A 61 14.54 20.05 4.79
N ALA A 62 15.07 19.98 6.02
CA ALA A 62 15.69 21.14 6.61
C ALA A 62 16.60 21.79 5.56
N ASP A 63 16.86 23.06 5.64
CA ASP A 63 17.62 23.84 4.67
C ASP A 63 18.60 23.01 3.82
N GLY A 64 18.21 22.66 2.59
CA GLY A 64 19.01 21.83 1.68
C GLY A 64 20.36 22.42 1.29
N SER A 65 20.68 23.65 1.74
CA SER A 65 21.96 24.30 1.51
C SER A 65 23.17 23.47 2.00
N GLY A 66 22.95 22.67 3.03
CA GLY A 66 23.97 21.74 3.55
C GLY A 66 24.28 20.52 2.67
N LEU A 67 23.53 20.29 1.59
CA LEU A 67 23.75 19.18 0.67
C LEU A 67 24.66 19.56 -0.50
N ILE A 68 24.74 20.83 -0.87
CA ILE A 68 25.57 21.27 -2.01
C ILE A 68 27.01 20.87 -1.80
N GLY A 69 27.59 20.21 -2.79
CA GLY A 69 28.95 19.67 -2.77
C GLY A 69 29.11 18.30 -2.10
N LYS A 70 28.07 17.76 -1.45
CA LYS A 70 28.05 16.38 -0.97
C LYS A 70 27.57 15.43 -2.08
N THR A 71 27.88 14.15 -1.92
CA THR A 71 27.39 13.08 -2.81
C THR A 71 26.22 12.34 -2.17
N TYR A 72 25.50 11.53 -2.96
CA TYR A 72 24.48 10.62 -2.42
C TYR A 72 25.03 9.72 -1.30
N HIS A 73 26.27 9.24 -1.43
CA HIS A 73 26.91 8.37 -0.43
C HIS A 73 27.27 9.07 0.88
N ASP A 74 27.35 10.41 0.88
CA ASP A 74 27.61 11.19 2.10
C ASP A 74 26.33 11.44 2.94
N VAL A 75 25.14 11.23 2.34
CA VAL A 75 23.86 11.65 2.96
C VAL A 75 22.79 10.57 2.99
N LEU A 76 22.96 9.47 2.26
CA LEU A 76 22.00 8.37 2.15
C LEU A 76 22.66 7.03 2.46
N PRO A 77 21.86 6.03 2.91
CA PRO A 77 22.35 4.64 3.04
C PRO A 77 22.89 4.12 1.72
N GLU A 78 23.96 3.31 1.78
CA GLU A 78 24.73 2.84 0.63
C GLU A 78 23.87 2.27 -0.50
N GLN A 79 22.89 1.42 -0.18
CA GLN A 79 22.01 0.81 -1.20
C GLN A 79 21.15 1.85 -1.93
N MET A 80 20.64 2.84 -1.21
CA MET A 80 19.81 3.91 -1.76
C MET A 80 20.67 4.87 -2.57
N ALA A 81 21.83 5.27 -2.05
CA ALA A 81 22.82 6.11 -2.74
C ALA A 81 23.21 5.52 -4.11
N GLN A 82 23.56 4.22 -4.14
CA GLN A 82 23.90 3.53 -5.37
C GLN A 82 22.71 3.44 -6.35
N ARG A 83 21.49 3.21 -5.84
CA ARG A 83 20.28 3.20 -6.65
C ARG A 83 20.01 4.56 -7.30
N PHE A 84 20.14 5.65 -6.55
CA PHE A 84 19.93 7.01 -7.06
C PHE A 84 21.00 7.41 -8.06
N LEU A 85 22.26 7.08 -7.79
CA LEU A 85 23.37 7.31 -8.70
C LEU A 85 23.12 6.63 -10.05
N ASN A 86 22.67 5.38 -10.05
CA ASN A 86 22.35 4.65 -11.27
C ASN A 86 21.25 5.32 -12.09
N VAL A 87 20.21 5.87 -11.42
CA VAL A 87 19.11 6.59 -12.10
C VAL A 87 19.63 7.86 -12.79
N VAL A 88 20.48 8.65 -12.11
CA VAL A 88 21.10 9.86 -12.67
C VAL A 88 21.98 9.49 -13.88
N GLN A 89 22.84 8.47 -13.73
CA GLN A 89 23.72 8.01 -14.81
C GLN A 89 22.95 7.50 -16.02
N ASN A 90 21.86 6.75 -15.80
CA ASN A 90 21.00 6.28 -16.89
C ASN A 90 20.27 7.43 -17.59
N ALA A 91 19.77 8.43 -16.85
CA ALA A 91 19.14 9.60 -17.43
C ALA A 91 20.11 10.35 -18.35
N ILE A 92 21.35 10.57 -17.89
CA ILE A 92 22.40 11.26 -18.66
C ILE A 92 22.82 10.41 -19.88
N LYS A 93 23.10 9.13 -19.69
CA LYS A 93 23.57 8.21 -20.73
C LYS A 93 22.56 8.03 -21.86
N ASP A 94 21.30 7.78 -21.48
CA ASP A 94 20.23 7.48 -22.42
C ASP A 94 19.57 8.77 -22.98
N ASN A 95 19.95 9.92 -22.45
CA ASN A 95 19.39 11.25 -22.75
C ASN A 95 17.86 11.25 -22.72
N ARG A 96 17.26 10.65 -21.66
CA ARG A 96 15.80 10.55 -21.51
C ARG A 96 15.38 10.62 -20.03
N LEU A 97 14.10 10.96 -19.82
CA LEU A 97 13.47 10.90 -18.50
C LEU A 97 13.63 9.51 -17.87
N GLN A 98 13.98 9.50 -16.60
CA GLN A 98 13.88 8.35 -15.71
C GLN A 98 12.91 8.70 -14.58
N GLU A 99 12.11 7.71 -14.14
CA GLU A 99 11.18 7.85 -13.01
C GLU A 99 11.44 6.76 -11.99
N ILE A 100 11.36 7.13 -10.72
CA ILE A 100 11.57 6.21 -9.61
C ILE A 100 10.70 6.62 -8.42
N GLU A 101 9.99 5.66 -7.81
CA GLU A 101 9.35 5.83 -6.51
C GLU A 101 10.25 5.26 -5.41
N TYR A 102 10.31 5.96 -4.27
CA TYR A 102 11.11 5.55 -3.12
C TYR A 102 10.49 6.08 -1.82
N GLN A 103 10.82 5.42 -0.71
CA GLN A 103 10.44 5.84 0.63
C GLN A 103 11.69 6.32 1.36
N LEU A 104 11.57 7.42 2.08
CA LEU A 104 12.58 7.92 3.01
C LEU A 104 12.04 7.77 4.42
N ALA A 105 12.73 7.01 5.26
CA ALA A 105 12.47 6.97 6.69
C ALA A 105 13.20 8.12 7.40
N ASP A 106 12.65 8.55 8.53
CA ASP A 106 13.18 9.67 9.32
C ASP A 106 14.62 9.47 9.80
N GLU A 107 15.05 8.22 9.90
CA GLU A 107 16.38 7.83 10.37
C GLU A 107 17.41 7.67 9.22
N GLU A 108 16.97 7.78 7.97
CA GLU A 108 17.79 7.46 6.79
C GLU A 108 18.50 8.68 6.18
N VAL A 109 18.24 9.90 6.68
CA VAL A 109 18.89 11.12 6.17
C VAL A 109 19.57 11.86 7.31
N ASP A 110 20.89 11.86 7.29
CA ASP A 110 21.69 12.59 8.28
C ASP A 110 21.40 14.11 8.24
N GLY A 111 20.98 14.68 9.38
CA GLY A 111 20.83 16.10 9.57
C GLY A 111 19.39 16.65 9.53
N ILE A 112 18.36 15.80 9.58
CA ILE A 112 16.96 16.23 9.66
C ILE A 112 16.45 16.06 11.10
N GLU A 113 16.37 17.15 11.86
CA GLU A 113 15.66 17.17 13.13
C GLU A 113 14.18 17.55 12.87
N GLY A 114 13.25 16.67 13.27
CA GLY A 114 11.82 17.00 13.37
C GLY A 114 10.87 16.37 12.35
N SER A 115 11.15 15.16 11.86
CA SER A 115 10.24 14.47 10.95
C SER A 115 9.04 13.84 11.65
N THR A 116 7.94 13.71 10.92
CA THR A 116 6.71 13.01 11.33
C THR A 116 6.96 11.51 11.39
N LYS A 117 6.54 10.84 12.47
CA LYS A 117 6.63 9.38 12.62
C LYS A 117 5.99 8.65 11.45
N GLY A 118 6.80 8.08 10.59
CA GLY A 118 6.41 7.29 9.43
C GLY A 118 7.12 7.75 8.16
N GLY A 119 7.83 6.87 7.47
CA GLY A 119 8.56 7.20 6.25
C GLY A 119 7.66 7.84 5.20
N GLN A 120 8.18 8.82 4.46
CA GLN A 120 7.43 9.51 3.40
C GLN A 120 7.76 8.94 2.03
N TRP A 121 6.77 8.92 1.15
CA TRP A 121 6.89 8.45 -0.22
C TRP A 121 7.17 9.59 -1.19
N TYR A 122 8.12 9.38 -2.07
CA TYR A 122 8.50 10.31 -3.14
C TYR A 122 8.49 9.63 -4.50
N GLU A 123 8.08 10.41 -5.50
CA GLU A 123 8.31 10.13 -6.91
C GLU A 123 9.39 11.09 -7.40
N ALA A 124 10.51 10.56 -7.89
CA ALA A 124 11.50 11.39 -8.55
C ALA A 124 11.36 11.29 -10.06
N ARG A 125 11.43 12.46 -10.71
CA ARG A 125 11.56 12.60 -12.17
C ARG A 125 12.93 13.16 -12.47
N VAL A 126 13.73 12.41 -13.22
CA VAL A 126 15.13 12.71 -13.45
C VAL A 126 15.34 13.00 -14.93
N TYR A 127 15.66 14.27 -15.23
CA TYR A 127 15.88 14.76 -16.59
C TYR A 127 17.34 15.09 -16.82
N PRO A 128 17.95 14.67 -17.95
CA PRO A 128 19.30 15.09 -18.28
C PRO A 128 19.36 16.59 -18.56
N VAL A 129 20.39 17.24 -18.08
CA VAL A 129 20.68 18.65 -18.38
C VAL A 129 21.47 18.74 -19.70
N LYS A 130 21.23 19.78 -20.48
CA LYS A 130 21.97 20.02 -21.72
C LYS A 130 23.47 20.15 -21.43
N GLU A 131 24.29 19.47 -22.25
CA GLU A 131 25.75 19.53 -22.16
C GLU A 131 26.29 20.98 -22.15
N GLY A 132 27.29 21.23 -21.31
CA GLY A 132 27.95 22.53 -21.16
C GLY A 132 27.18 23.52 -20.26
N THR A 133 26.11 23.11 -19.59
CA THR A 133 25.41 23.94 -18.60
C THR A 133 26.15 23.94 -17.25
N TYR A 134 26.74 22.82 -16.88
CA TYR A 134 27.59 22.62 -15.69
C TYR A 134 28.97 22.12 -16.13
N ASP A 135 29.93 22.17 -15.22
CA ASP A 135 31.30 21.71 -15.45
C ASP A 135 31.40 20.18 -15.66
N GLN A 136 30.35 19.44 -15.35
CA GLN A 136 30.22 18.00 -15.58
C GLN A 136 28.83 17.67 -16.15
N PRO A 137 28.63 16.49 -16.75
CA PRO A 137 27.30 16.01 -17.10
C PRO A 137 26.39 15.96 -15.87
N ALA A 138 25.16 16.46 -16.00
CA ALA A 138 24.24 16.62 -14.89
C ALA A 138 22.81 16.22 -15.26
N ALA A 139 21.98 15.97 -14.25
CA ALA A 139 20.56 15.75 -14.38
C ALA A 139 19.78 16.56 -13.34
N ILE A 140 18.58 16.98 -13.69
CA ILE A 140 17.60 17.57 -12.78
C ILE A 140 16.83 16.43 -12.12
N TRP A 141 16.78 16.41 -10.80
CA TRP A 141 16.03 15.50 -9.97
C TRP A 141 14.89 16.27 -9.30
N LEU A 142 13.67 16.13 -9.80
CA LEU A 142 12.47 16.69 -9.18
C LEU A 142 11.87 15.65 -8.23
N ALA A 143 11.85 15.95 -6.93
CA ALA A 143 11.31 15.05 -5.90
C ALA A 143 9.90 15.51 -5.49
N ILE A 144 8.88 14.76 -5.90
CA ILE A 144 7.47 15.04 -5.64
C ILE A 144 7.02 14.19 -4.44
N ASN A 145 6.48 14.81 -3.41
CA ASN A 145 5.91 14.07 -2.28
C ASN A 145 4.58 13.43 -2.67
N ILE A 146 4.52 12.10 -2.65
CA ILE A 146 3.34 11.29 -3.01
C ILE A 146 2.74 10.55 -1.82
N THR A 147 3.11 10.90 -0.59
CA THR A 147 2.64 10.20 0.63
C THR A 147 1.12 10.20 0.74
N SER A 148 0.49 11.36 0.50
CA SER A 148 -0.98 11.44 0.53
C SER A 148 -1.64 10.59 -0.55
N ARG A 149 -1.04 10.52 -1.76
CA ARG A 149 -1.51 9.64 -2.85
C ARG A 149 -1.43 8.17 -2.43
N LYS A 150 -0.30 7.73 -1.87
CA LYS A 150 -0.11 6.35 -1.39
C LYS A 150 -1.10 5.98 -0.28
N HIS A 151 -1.32 6.86 0.68
CA HIS A 151 -2.30 6.62 1.73
C HIS A 151 -3.74 6.53 1.18
N MET A 152 -4.10 7.35 0.18
CA MET A 152 -5.40 7.25 -0.47
C MET A 152 -5.54 5.94 -1.28
N GLU A 153 -4.50 5.53 -1.98
CA GLU A 153 -4.45 4.25 -2.70
C GLU A 153 -4.64 3.07 -1.73
N GLU A 154 -3.92 3.06 -0.60
CA GLU A 154 -4.06 2.06 0.47
C GLU A 154 -5.47 2.05 1.09
N GLN A 155 -6.05 3.23 1.34
CA GLN A 155 -7.42 3.33 1.85
C GLN A 155 -8.46 2.81 0.85
N LEU A 156 -8.30 3.13 -0.44
CA LEU A 156 -9.18 2.61 -1.49
C LEU A 156 -9.05 1.09 -1.62
N GLU A 157 -7.84 0.55 -1.57
CA GLU A 157 -7.59 -0.88 -1.59
C GLU A 157 -8.20 -1.57 -0.37
N HIS A 158 -8.03 -1.00 0.82
CA HIS A 158 -8.63 -1.50 2.06
C HIS A 158 -10.17 -1.50 2.00
N LEU A 159 -10.78 -0.41 1.49
CA LEU A 159 -12.24 -0.33 1.30
C LEU A 159 -12.74 -1.31 0.22
N SER A 160 -11.91 -1.62 -0.77
CA SER A 160 -12.24 -2.58 -1.82
C SER A 160 -12.04 -4.05 -1.41
N SER A 161 -11.20 -4.34 -0.40
CA SER A 161 -10.83 -5.70 -0.01
C SER A 161 -11.50 -6.20 1.25
N ASN A 162 -11.99 -5.32 2.12
CA ASN A 162 -12.51 -5.68 3.43
C ASN A 162 -14.03 -5.47 3.56
N ASP A 163 -14.67 -6.27 4.40
CA ASP A 163 -16.05 -6.07 4.83
C ASP A 163 -16.12 -4.90 5.84
N PRO A 164 -16.95 -3.88 5.63
CA PRO A 164 -16.95 -2.67 6.42
C PRO A 164 -17.39 -2.87 7.88
N LEU A 165 -18.17 -3.92 8.18
CA LEU A 165 -18.61 -4.22 9.54
C LEU A 165 -17.55 -4.96 10.33
N THR A 166 -16.97 -6.02 9.75
CA THR A 166 -16.11 -6.96 10.47
C THR A 166 -14.61 -6.72 10.29
N ASN A 167 -14.24 -5.93 9.28
CA ASN A 167 -12.86 -5.75 8.85
C ASN A 167 -12.13 -7.07 8.50
N LEU A 168 -12.90 -8.10 8.14
CA LEU A 168 -12.41 -9.31 7.51
C LEU A 168 -12.37 -9.09 5.99
N TYR A 169 -11.68 -9.94 5.26
CA TYR A 169 -11.76 -9.89 3.80
C TYR A 169 -13.21 -10.00 3.33
N ASN A 170 -13.60 -9.13 2.39
CA ASN A 170 -14.91 -9.25 1.76
C ASN A 170 -14.94 -10.46 0.81
N ARG A 171 -16.12 -10.78 0.30
CA ARG A 171 -16.33 -11.96 -0.52
C ARG A 171 -15.41 -12.01 -1.74
N ASP A 172 -15.34 -10.92 -2.49
CA ASP A 172 -14.67 -10.91 -3.80
C ASP A 172 -13.15 -11.03 -3.62
N PHE A 173 -12.59 -10.24 -2.73
CA PHE A 173 -11.16 -10.30 -2.41
C PHE A 173 -10.76 -11.64 -1.76
N PHE A 174 -11.61 -12.22 -0.91
CA PHE A 174 -11.35 -13.53 -0.33
C PHE A 174 -11.34 -14.65 -1.37
N LEU A 175 -12.17 -14.57 -2.41
CA LEU A 175 -12.16 -15.52 -3.52
C LEU A 175 -10.83 -15.45 -4.30
N ASP A 176 -10.30 -14.25 -4.51
CA ASP A 176 -8.99 -14.05 -5.15
C ASP A 176 -7.87 -14.67 -4.31
N ILE A 177 -7.87 -14.43 -2.99
CA ILE A 177 -6.93 -15.07 -2.05
C ILE A 177 -6.99 -16.60 -2.16
N VAL A 178 -8.18 -17.18 -2.15
CA VAL A 178 -8.31 -18.65 -2.24
C VAL A 178 -7.75 -19.18 -3.55
N ASN A 179 -7.99 -18.49 -4.68
CA ASN A 179 -7.42 -18.89 -5.98
C ASN A 179 -5.89 -18.82 -5.98
N GLU A 180 -5.33 -17.79 -5.36
CA GLU A 180 -3.87 -17.64 -5.23
C GLU A 180 -3.28 -18.77 -4.36
N GLU A 181 -3.87 -19.07 -3.21
CA GLU A 181 -3.41 -20.12 -2.31
C GLU A 181 -3.55 -21.53 -2.92
N ILE A 182 -4.59 -21.78 -3.72
CA ILE A 182 -4.71 -23.02 -4.53
C ILE A 182 -3.52 -23.15 -5.48
N ASN A 183 -3.14 -22.08 -6.18
CA ASN A 183 -2.01 -22.10 -7.09
C ASN A 183 -0.68 -22.34 -6.36
N LYS A 184 -0.45 -21.67 -5.22
CA LYS A 184 0.73 -21.88 -4.36
C LYS A 184 0.81 -23.31 -3.85
N SER A 185 -0.31 -23.85 -3.35
CA SER A 185 -0.42 -25.24 -2.86
C SER A 185 -0.04 -26.24 -3.94
N LYS A 186 -0.56 -26.07 -5.16
CA LYS A 186 -0.23 -26.92 -6.32
C LYS A 186 1.24 -26.85 -6.70
N MET A 187 1.82 -25.64 -6.77
CA MET A 187 3.23 -25.44 -7.13
C MET A 187 4.18 -26.06 -6.11
N ASN A 188 3.86 -25.94 -4.82
CA ASN A 188 4.71 -26.40 -3.73
C ASN A 188 4.37 -27.83 -3.25
N ASN A 189 3.32 -28.46 -3.79
CA ASN A 189 2.78 -29.73 -3.35
C ASN A 189 2.50 -29.78 -1.83
N GLN A 190 1.91 -28.67 -1.32
CA GLN A 190 1.55 -28.52 0.09
C GLN A 190 0.04 -28.67 0.29
N PRO A 191 -0.43 -29.16 1.45
CA PRO A 191 -1.85 -29.25 1.73
C PRO A 191 -2.49 -27.87 1.82
N LEU A 192 -3.73 -27.76 1.40
CA LEU A 192 -4.56 -26.57 1.55
C LEU A 192 -5.94 -26.99 2.01
N SER A 193 -6.40 -26.44 3.10
CA SER A 193 -7.74 -26.70 3.62
C SER A 193 -8.59 -25.45 3.66
N LEU A 194 -9.89 -25.63 3.50
CA LEU A 194 -10.90 -24.61 3.68
C LEU A 194 -11.92 -25.07 4.71
N PHE A 195 -12.44 -24.14 5.49
CA PHE A 195 -13.67 -24.36 6.22
C PHE A 195 -14.60 -23.16 6.13
N LYS A 196 -15.89 -23.44 6.18
CA LYS A 196 -16.95 -22.44 6.19
C LYS A 196 -17.74 -22.57 7.49
N ILE A 197 -18.07 -21.44 8.10
CA ILE A 197 -18.93 -21.34 9.29
C ILE A 197 -20.17 -20.54 8.92
N ASN A 198 -21.34 -21.06 9.26
CA ASN A 198 -22.61 -20.35 9.21
C ASN A 198 -23.15 -20.19 10.63
N LEU A 199 -23.64 -18.99 10.96
CA LEU A 199 -24.33 -18.75 12.23
C LEU A 199 -25.75 -19.32 12.17
N ASP A 200 -26.17 -20.03 13.23
CA ASP A 200 -27.50 -20.59 13.30
C ASP A 200 -28.52 -19.52 13.67
N CYS A 201 -29.69 -19.59 13.03
CA CYS A 201 -30.83 -18.76 13.37
C CYS A 201 -30.56 -17.24 13.36
N PHE A 202 -29.56 -16.77 12.60
CA PHE A 202 -29.20 -15.35 12.51
C PHE A 202 -30.40 -14.46 12.16
N LYS A 203 -31.25 -14.88 11.21
CA LYS A 203 -32.47 -14.16 10.84
C LYS A 203 -33.42 -13.98 12.03
N ARG A 204 -33.53 -14.98 12.92
CA ARG A 204 -34.39 -14.87 14.11
C ARG A 204 -33.84 -13.85 15.12
N ILE A 205 -32.52 -13.68 15.18
CA ILE A 205 -31.90 -12.66 16.03
C ILE A 205 -32.23 -11.28 15.49
N THR A 206 -32.07 -11.06 14.20
CA THR A 206 -32.38 -9.75 13.57
C THR A 206 -33.86 -9.43 13.58
N ASP A 207 -34.74 -10.41 13.32
CA ASP A 207 -36.18 -10.22 13.32
C ASP A 207 -36.75 -9.92 14.74
N ARG A 208 -36.13 -10.48 15.77
CA ARG A 208 -36.59 -10.33 17.16
C ARG A 208 -35.95 -9.14 17.90
N TYR A 209 -34.67 -8.86 17.66
CA TYR A 209 -33.88 -7.92 18.44
C TYR A 209 -33.31 -6.78 17.61
N GLY A 210 -33.63 -6.70 16.30
CA GLY A 210 -33.20 -5.64 15.41
C GLY A 210 -31.81 -5.86 14.78
N HIS A 211 -31.46 -4.96 13.88
CA HIS A 211 -30.22 -5.05 13.10
C HIS A 211 -28.96 -4.81 13.94
N GLU A 212 -29.01 -3.91 14.93
CA GLU A 212 -27.86 -3.64 15.82
C GLU A 212 -27.42 -4.88 16.60
N MET A 213 -28.39 -5.69 17.04
CA MET A 213 -28.08 -6.96 17.69
C MET A 213 -27.52 -7.99 16.69
N GLY A 214 -28.02 -7.98 15.46
CA GLY A 214 -27.44 -8.77 14.38
C GLY A 214 -25.96 -8.41 14.12
N ASP A 215 -25.65 -7.12 14.03
CA ASP A 215 -24.28 -6.63 13.84
C ASP A 215 -23.36 -7.04 15.02
N THR A 216 -23.88 -6.96 16.25
CA THR A 216 -23.16 -7.43 17.45
C THR A 216 -22.85 -8.93 17.37
N ALA A 217 -23.80 -9.75 16.91
CA ALA A 217 -23.61 -11.18 16.73
C ALA A 217 -22.54 -11.48 15.66
N ILE A 218 -22.58 -10.78 14.53
CA ILE A 218 -21.59 -10.90 13.44
C ILE A 218 -20.19 -10.51 13.93
N LEU A 219 -20.05 -9.37 14.61
CA LEU A 219 -18.77 -8.91 15.15
C LEU A 219 -18.19 -9.89 16.17
N THR A 220 -19.05 -10.44 17.05
CA THR A 220 -18.65 -11.44 18.02
C THR A 220 -18.10 -12.70 17.37
N ALA A 221 -18.81 -13.21 16.34
CA ALA A 221 -18.36 -14.38 15.58
C ALA A 221 -17.07 -14.09 14.79
N ALA A 222 -16.99 -12.96 14.12
CA ALA A 222 -15.79 -12.54 13.38
C ALA A 222 -14.54 -12.49 14.26
N HIS A 223 -14.64 -11.86 15.44
CA HIS A 223 -13.56 -11.80 16.41
C HIS A 223 -13.17 -13.19 16.94
N ALA A 224 -14.15 -14.04 17.25
CA ALA A 224 -13.90 -15.41 17.71
C ALA A 224 -13.12 -16.23 16.66
N ILE A 225 -13.56 -16.19 15.39
CA ILE A 225 -12.90 -16.88 14.29
C ILE A 225 -11.48 -16.33 14.09
N LYS A 226 -11.33 -15.01 13.99
CA LYS A 226 -10.02 -14.36 13.78
C LYS A 226 -9.03 -14.71 14.88
N ASN A 227 -9.46 -14.72 16.13
CA ASN A 227 -8.62 -15.07 17.27
C ASN A 227 -8.16 -16.52 17.30
N VAL A 228 -8.95 -17.45 16.75
CA VAL A 228 -8.58 -18.86 16.62
C VAL A 228 -7.64 -19.08 15.44
N VAL A 229 -7.96 -18.49 14.30
CA VAL A 229 -7.18 -18.65 13.05
C VAL A 229 -5.83 -17.95 13.14
N LYS A 230 -5.77 -16.71 13.63
CA LYS A 230 -4.55 -15.89 13.74
C LYS A 230 -3.70 -15.96 12.45
N ASP A 231 -2.44 -16.35 12.60
CA ASP A 231 -1.46 -16.44 11.52
C ASP A 231 -1.52 -17.77 10.73
N LEU A 232 -2.46 -18.67 11.09
CA LEU A 232 -2.62 -19.96 10.42
C LEU A 232 -3.30 -19.85 9.06
N GLY A 233 -4.00 -18.75 8.79
CA GLY A 233 -4.73 -18.60 7.53
C GLY A 233 -5.46 -17.27 7.43
N MET A 234 -6.29 -17.14 6.39
CA MET A 234 -7.04 -15.93 6.10
C MET A 234 -8.53 -16.15 6.30
N VAL A 235 -9.22 -15.13 6.77
CA VAL A 235 -10.65 -15.17 7.12
C VAL A 235 -11.41 -14.16 6.26
N GLY A 236 -12.46 -14.63 5.58
CA GLY A 236 -13.35 -13.79 4.79
C GLY A 236 -14.80 -13.88 5.28
N ARG A 237 -15.56 -12.78 5.11
CA ARG A 237 -17.01 -12.75 5.28
C ARG A 237 -17.67 -12.85 3.90
N LEU A 238 -18.44 -13.91 3.68
CA LEU A 238 -19.06 -14.16 2.37
C LEU A 238 -20.47 -13.57 2.25
N SER A 239 -21.18 -13.49 3.37
CA SER A 239 -22.54 -12.92 3.45
C SER A 239 -22.88 -12.53 4.90
N CYS A 240 -24.13 -12.22 5.16
CA CYS A 240 -24.58 -11.71 6.46
C CYS A 240 -24.12 -12.57 7.64
N ASP A 241 -24.23 -13.90 7.52
CA ASP A 241 -24.01 -14.88 8.59
C ASP A 241 -23.00 -15.96 8.23
N GLN A 242 -22.26 -15.78 7.12
CA GLN A 242 -21.35 -16.79 6.56
C GLN A 242 -19.91 -16.30 6.54
N PHE A 243 -19.05 -17.07 7.15
CA PHE A 243 -17.60 -16.85 7.18
C PHE A 243 -16.89 -18.02 6.50
N MET A 244 -15.79 -17.74 5.85
CA MET A 244 -14.92 -18.76 5.28
C MET A 244 -13.48 -18.52 5.67
N VAL A 245 -12.74 -19.60 5.83
CA VAL A 245 -11.33 -19.59 6.20
C VAL A 245 -10.55 -20.47 5.24
N VAL A 246 -9.43 -19.96 4.77
CA VAL A 246 -8.43 -20.72 4.01
C VAL A 246 -7.20 -20.91 4.89
N LEU A 247 -6.70 -22.14 4.94
CA LEU A 247 -5.59 -22.58 5.78
C LEU A 247 -4.50 -23.19 4.89
N PRO A 248 -3.50 -22.40 4.48
CA PRO A 248 -2.33 -22.92 3.77
C PRO A 248 -1.54 -23.89 4.64
N GLU A 249 -0.97 -24.92 4.02
CA GLU A 249 -0.10 -25.94 4.64
C GLU A 249 -0.78 -26.77 5.74
N VAL A 250 -2.11 -26.69 5.86
CA VAL A 250 -2.91 -27.40 6.88
C VAL A 250 -3.73 -28.50 6.24
N LYS A 251 -3.67 -29.72 6.80
CA LYS A 251 -4.49 -30.87 6.38
C LYS A 251 -5.90 -30.79 6.93
N ALA A 252 -6.84 -31.47 6.28
CA ALA A 252 -8.26 -31.50 6.66
C ALA A 252 -8.52 -31.87 8.13
N VAL A 253 -7.74 -32.80 8.69
CA VAL A 253 -7.89 -33.22 10.10
C VAL A 253 -7.58 -32.08 11.09
N ASP A 254 -6.54 -31.31 10.80
CA ASP A 254 -6.16 -30.16 11.65
C ASP A 254 -7.07 -28.96 11.39
N ALA A 255 -7.47 -28.74 10.13
CA ALA A 255 -8.50 -27.76 9.77
C ALA A 255 -9.84 -28.04 10.50
N PHE A 256 -10.22 -29.30 10.62
CA PHE A 256 -11.40 -29.70 11.39
C PHE A 256 -11.28 -29.31 12.88
N ARG A 257 -10.11 -29.52 13.49
CA ARG A 257 -9.86 -29.13 14.90
C ARG A 257 -9.95 -27.62 15.07
N ILE A 258 -9.39 -26.86 14.12
CA ILE A 258 -9.43 -25.39 14.10
C ILE A 258 -10.87 -24.90 13.92
N ALA A 259 -11.62 -25.46 12.98
CA ALA A 259 -13.03 -25.12 12.75
C ALA A 259 -13.88 -25.40 14.00
N LYS A 260 -13.68 -26.56 14.63
CA LYS A 260 -14.36 -26.93 15.90
C LYS A 260 -14.03 -25.97 17.02
N LEU A 261 -12.77 -25.61 17.20
CA LEU A 261 -12.34 -24.64 18.21
C LEU A 261 -12.97 -23.26 17.94
N ALA A 262 -13.06 -22.83 16.68
CA ALA A 262 -13.73 -21.59 16.32
C ALA A 262 -15.23 -21.62 16.69
N GLN A 263 -15.94 -22.74 16.43
CA GLN A 263 -17.34 -22.92 16.84
C GLN A 263 -17.48 -22.87 18.38
N GLU A 264 -16.67 -23.61 19.10
CA GLU A 264 -16.69 -23.63 20.57
C GLU A 264 -16.41 -22.22 21.13
N THR A 265 -15.50 -21.49 20.50
CA THR A 265 -15.20 -20.10 20.88
C THR A 265 -16.39 -19.19 20.62
N ILE A 266 -17.07 -19.29 19.47
CA ILE A 266 -18.31 -18.55 19.17
C ILE A 266 -19.38 -18.87 20.21
N CYS A 267 -19.64 -20.16 20.48
CA CYS A 267 -20.65 -20.60 21.42
C CYS A 267 -20.40 -20.14 22.85
N SER A 268 -19.13 -20.01 23.26
CA SER A 268 -18.75 -19.52 24.59
C SER A 268 -19.01 -18.03 24.82
N GLN A 269 -19.16 -17.25 23.74
CA GLN A 269 -19.41 -15.80 23.83
C GLN A 269 -20.83 -15.52 24.36
N LYS A 270 -20.91 -14.61 25.29
CA LYS A 270 -22.16 -14.14 25.85
C LYS A 270 -22.58 -12.85 25.17
N ILE A 271 -23.74 -12.84 24.55
CA ILE A 271 -24.35 -11.64 23.99
C ILE A 271 -25.44 -11.17 24.95
N LYS A 272 -25.30 -9.94 25.44
CA LYS A 272 -26.32 -9.30 26.28
C LYS A 272 -27.38 -8.68 25.38
N LEU A 273 -28.63 -9.09 25.55
CA LEU A 273 -29.79 -8.57 24.83
C LEU A 273 -30.28 -7.26 25.48
N ASP A 274 -31.10 -6.47 24.76
CA ASP A 274 -31.61 -5.19 25.21
C ASP A 274 -32.53 -5.31 26.44
N ASP A 275 -33.20 -6.44 26.59
CA ASP A 275 -34.02 -6.80 27.75
C ASP A 275 -33.20 -7.27 28.99
N GLY A 276 -31.88 -7.32 28.85
CA GLY A 276 -30.94 -7.76 29.88
C GLY A 276 -30.69 -9.27 29.93
N GLU A 277 -31.41 -10.05 29.11
CA GLU A 277 -31.15 -11.49 28.97
C GLU A 277 -29.78 -11.74 28.29
N ILE A 278 -29.21 -12.94 28.51
CA ILE A 278 -27.96 -13.37 27.88
C ILE A 278 -28.31 -14.49 26.90
N THR A 279 -27.85 -14.34 25.66
CA THR A 279 -27.95 -15.38 24.66
C THR A 279 -26.56 -15.84 24.21
N HIS A 280 -26.52 -17.01 23.58
CA HIS A 280 -25.32 -17.57 22.97
C HIS A 280 -25.56 -17.80 21.48
N LEU A 281 -24.51 -17.57 20.69
CA LEU A 281 -24.53 -17.94 19.30
C LEU A 281 -24.27 -19.44 19.17
N THR A 282 -24.93 -20.06 18.21
CA THR A 282 -24.60 -21.40 17.72
C THR A 282 -24.23 -21.31 16.24
N SER A 283 -23.44 -22.26 15.76
CA SER A 283 -22.99 -22.29 14.38
C SER A 283 -22.77 -23.71 13.91
N HIS A 284 -22.74 -23.90 12.60
CA HIS A 284 -22.32 -25.15 11.98
C HIS A 284 -21.19 -24.88 10.99
N ALA A 285 -20.30 -25.86 10.82
CA ALA A 285 -19.14 -25.70 9.96
C ALA A 285 -18.95 -26.90 9.04
N GLY A 286 -18.49 -26.62 7.82
CA GLY A 286 -18.04 -27.62 6.87
C GLY A 286 -16.56 -27.42 6.56
N VAL A 287 -15.81 -28.52 6.44
CA VAL A 287 -14.37 -28.53 6.19
C VAL A 287 -14.06 -29.37 4.95
N THR A 288 -13.11 -28.91 4.16
CA THR A 288 -12.59 -29.66 3.00
C THR A 288 -11.10 -29.40 2.81
N GLU A 289 -10.44 -30.26 2.05
CA GLU A 289 -9.03 -30.14 1.65
C GLU A 289 -8.91 -30.21 0.14
N LEU A 290 -7.94 -29.52 -0.43
CA LEU A 290 -7.55 -29.66 -1.83
C LEU A 290 -6.95 -31.07 -2.03
N ARG A 291 -7.62 -31.91 -2.84
CA ARG A 291 -7.27 -33.34 -2.99
C ARG A 291 -6.50 -33.65 -4.25
N LYS A 292 -6.75 -32.89 -5.31
CA LYS A 292 -6.18 -33.14 -6.64
C LYS A 292 -5.67 -31.87 -7.26
N PRO A 293 -4.58 -31.93 -8.03
CA PRO A 293 -4.02 -30.76 -8.71
C PRO A 293 -4.98 -30.08 -9.69
N GLU A 294 -5.96 -30.81 -10.24
CA GLU A 294 -6.92 -30.29 -11.21
C GLU A 294 -8.08 -29.52 -10.55
N GLU A 295 -8.29 -29.68 -9.25
CA GLU A 295 -9.39 -29.02 -8.54
C GLU A 295 -9.21 -27.49 -8.55
N ASP A 296 -10.31 -26.82 -8.73
CA ASP A 296 -10.42 -25.36 -8.68
C ASP A 296 -11.16 -24.88 -7.43
N SER A 297 -11.27 -23.57 -7.25
CA SER A 297 -12.01 -22.98 -6.14
C SER A 297 -13.48 -23.35 -6.15
N GLN A 298 -14.10 -23.50 -7.32
CA GLN A 298 -15.50 -23.88 -7.44
C GLN A 298 -15.75 -25.28 -6.87
N THR A 299 -14.86 -26.22 -7.16
CA THR A 299 -14.92 -27.59 -6.64
C THR A 299 -14.79 -27.60 -5.12
N LEU A 300 -13.85 -26.84 -4.56
CA LEU A 300 -13.68 -26.73 -3.11
C LEU A 300 -14.89 -26.07 -2.44
N PHE A 301 -15.44 -25.00 -3.01
CA PHE A 301 -16.64 -24.36 -2.47
C PHE A 301 -17.88 -25.22 -2.54
N SER A 302 -18.06 -25.99 -3.62
CA SER A 302 -19.15 -26.96 -3.72
C SER A 302 -19.05 -27.98 -2.59
N ARG A 303 -17.88 -28.58 -2.39
CA ARG A 303 -17.63 -29.58 -1.37
C ARG A 303 -17.83 -29.07 0.06
N VAL A 304 -17.34 -27.87 0.37
CA VAL A 304 -17.55 -27.28 1.69
C VAL A 304 -19.02 -26.95 1.94
N ASN A 305 -19.76 -26.53 0.90
CA ASN A 305 -21.20 -26.32 1.00
C ASN A 305 -21.97 -27.62 1.19
N GLU A 306 -21.59 -28.72 0.51
CA GLU A 306 -22.16 -30.04 0.72
C GLU A 306 -21.92 -30.53 2.15
N ALA A 307 -20.72 -30.30 2.70
CA ALA A 307 -20.41 -30.63 4.09
C ALA A 307 -21.38 -29.93 5.07
N ILE A 308 -21.71 -28.67 4.80
CA ILE A 308 -22.66 -27.88 5.60
C ILE A 308 -24.10 -28.38 5.40
N SER A 309 -24.53 -28.57 4.17
CA SER A 309 -25.92 -29.00 3.86
C SER A 309 -26.30 -30.33 4.52
N GLY A 310 -25.33 -31.21 4.70
CA GLY A 310 -25.54 -32.49 5.40
C GLY A 310 -25.85 -32.39 6.89
N ILE A 311 -25.66 -31.20 7.48
CA ILE A 311 -25.85 -30.92 8.92
C ILE A 311 -26.82 -29.77 9.19
N GLU A 312 -27.45 -29.25 8.14
CA GLU A 312 -28.40 -28.13 8.25
C GLU A 312 -29.56 -28.49 9.22
N GLY A 313 -29.86 -27.58 10.14
CA GLY A 313 -30.82 -27.80 11.21
C GLY A 313 -30.30 -28.50 12.47
N LYS A 314 -29.03 -28.93 12.49
CA LYS A 314 -28.34 -29.40 13.69
C LYS A 314 -27.41 -28.32 14.19
N LYS A 315 -27.41 -28.07 15.51
CA LYS A 315 -26.58 -27.00 16.12
C LYS A 315 -25.20 -27.53 16.50
N ASP A 316 -24.21 -26.64 16.39
CA ASP A 316 -22.83 -26.88 16.86
C ASP A 316 -22.18 -28.18 16.30
N ILE A 317 -22.43 -28.45 15.02
CA ILE A 317 -21.80 -29.58 14.32
C ILE A 317 -20.78 -29.11 13.30
N THR A 318 -19.62 -29.75 13.32
CA THR A 318 -18.60 -29.64 12.27
C THR A 318 -18.58 -30.93 11.43
N ASN A 319 -18.67 -30.81 10.14
CA ASN A 319 -18.58 -31.93 9.19
C ASN A 319 -17.35 -31.78 8.30
N ILE A 320 -16.80 -32.89 7.85
CA ILE A 320 -15.62 -32.93 6.96
C ILE A 320 -15.95 -33.79 5.75
N MET A 321 -15.63 -33.27 4.57
CA MET A 321 -15.79 -33.99 3.29
C MET A 321 -14.50 -33.96 2.49
#